data_586f579b50a5862428f764ee40b14c92
#
_entry.id   586f579b50a5862428f764ee40b14c92
#
_cell.length_a   1.000
_cell.length_b   1.000
_cell.length_c   1.000
_cell.angle_alpha   90.00
_cell.angle_beta   90.00
_cell.angle_gamma   90.00
#
_symmetry.space_group_name_H-M   'P 1'
#
loop_
_entity.id
_entity.type
_entity.pdbx_description
1 polymer ?
#
loop_
_entity_poly.entity_id
_entity_poly.type
_entity_poly.pdbx_seq_one_letter_code
_entity_poly.pdbx_strand_id
1 'polypeptide(L)'
;SFGKQKYKPWSYEVQSVVDKIYNFYAKLYNQSFISPKELMRQSVQLYADPGYYGFFDKATHGKGAGKYVSAAFRHYCKNFDTPEQT
;
A
#
# COMPACT_ATOMS: atom_id res chain seq x y z
N SER A 1 -11.62 6.41 8.85
CA SER A 1 -10.31 7.01 8.70
C SER A 1 -9.21 6.02 9.07
N PHE A 2 -8.02 6.29 8.59
CA PHE A 2 -6.90 5.41 8.89
C PHE A 2 -6.47 5.46 10.35
N GLY A 3 -6.87 6.48 11.07
CA GLY A 3 -6.49 6.61 12.46
C GLY A 3 -7.27 5.72 13.40
N LYS A 4 -8.41 5.23 12.95
CA LYS A 4 -9.26 4.36 13.76
C LYS A 4 -9.56 3.10 12.96
N GLN A 5 -8.56 2.27 12.87
CA GLN A 5 -8.66 1.09 12.02
C GLN A 5 -9.50 0.01 12.66
N LYS A 6 -10.55 -0.35 11.97
CA LYS A 6 -11.42 -1.44 12.36
C LYS A 6 -10.85 -2.78 11.90
N TYR A 7 -10.12 -2.77 10.80
CA TYR A 7 -9.60 -3.97 10.18
C TYR A 7 -8.09 -4.00 10.25
N LYS A 8 -7.54 -5.19 10.30
CA LYS A 8 -6.10 -5.36 10.21
C LYS A 8 -5.62 -5.07 8.78
N PRO A 9 -4.38 -4.62 8.61
CA PRO A 9 -3.88 -4.31 7.27
C PRO A 9 -3.95 -5.47 6.29
N TRP A 10 -3.88 -6.69 6.78
CA TRP A 10 -3.88 -7.89 5.93
C TRP A 10 -5.27 -8.48 5.76
N SER A 11 -6.30 -7.84 6.28
CA SER A 11 -7.66 -8.36 6.17
C SER A 11 -8.16 -8.32 4.73
N TYR A 12 -9.15 -9.13 4.44
CA TYR A 12 -9.76 -9.14 3.12
C TYR A 12 -10.28 -7.76 2.73
N GLU A 13 -10.92 -7.10 3.68
CA GLU A 13 -11.52 -5.79 3.43
C GLU A 13 -10.45 -4.77 3.00
N VAL A 14 -9.34 -4.76 3.70
CA VAL A 14 -8.26 -3.83 3.39
C VAL A 14 -7.57 -4.24 2.11
N GLN A 15 -7.30 -5.52 1.94
CA GLN A 15 -6.60 -5.98 0.75
C GLN A 15 -7.43 -5.78 -0.52
N SER A 16 -8.75 -5.82 -0.41
CA SER A 16 -9.62 -5.51 -1.54
C SER A 16 -9.45 -4.06 -1.99
N VAL A 17 -9.28 -3.14 -1.03
CA VAL A 17 -9.05 -1.74 -1.37
C VAL A 17 -7.68 -1.57 -2.01
N VAL A 18 -6.67 -2.23 -1.46
CA VAL A 18 -5.32 -2.15 -2.01
C VAL A 18 -5.30 -2.69 -3.44
N ASP A 19 -6.06 -3.76 -3.68
CA ASP A 19 -6.16 -4.33 -5.03
C ASP A 19 -6.75 -3.33 -6.01
N LYS A 20 -7.74 -2.56 -5.59
CA LYS A 20 -8.32 -1.52 -6.43
C LYS A 20 -7.29 -0.44 -6.74
N ILE A 21 -6.48 -0.09 -5.77
CA ILE A 21 -5.41 0.89 -5.97
C ILE A 21 -4.41 0.36 -6.97
N TYR A 22 -4.02 -0.89 -6.84
CA TYR A 22 -3.10 -1.52 -7.77
C TYR A 22 -3.65 -1.50 -9.20
N ASN A 23 -4.92 -1.85 -9.36
CA ASN A 23 -5.53 -1.87 -10.68
C ASN A 23 -5.61 -0.46 -11.26
N PHE A 24 -5.83 0.53 -10.42
CA PHE A 24 -5.81 1.92 -10.87
C PHE A 24 -4.42 2.30 -11.37
N TYR A 25 -3.37 1.92 -10.64
CA TYR A 25 -2.00 2.16 -11.09
C TYR A 25 -1.73 1.45 -12.41
N ALA A 26 -2.22 0.23 -12.55
CA ALA A 26 -2.00 -0.52 -13.77
C ALA A 26 -2.59 0.20 -14.99
N LYS A 27 -3.74 0.84 -14.82
CA LYS A 27 -4.36 1.59 -15.90
C LYS A 27 -3.56 2.86 -16.23
N LEU A 28 -3.12 3.57 -15.19
CA LEU A 28 -2.41 4.83 -15.38
C LEU A 28 -1.03 4.64 -15.98
N TYR A 29 -0.36 3.57 -15.62
CA TYR A 29 1.06 3.40 -15.91
C TYR A 29 1.35 2.24 -16.84
N ASN A 30 0.36 1.81 -17.60
CA ASN A 30 0.54 0.64 -18.46
C ASN A 30 1.58 0.87 -19.57
N GLN A 31 1.92 2.11 -19.85
CA GLN A 31 2.91 2.43 -20.86
C GLN A 31 4.07 3.23 -20.29
N SER A 32 4.22 3.24 -18.97
CA SER A 32 5.28 3.97 -18.33
C SER A 32 6.47 3.06 -18.06
N PHE A 33 7.61 3.66 -17.75
CA PHE A 33 8.81 2.91 -17.41
C PHE A 33 8.68 2.20 -16.06
N ILE A 34 7.83 2.72 -15.19
CA ILE A 34 7.66 2.15 -13.86
C ILE A 34 6.45 1.22 -13.89
N SER A 35 6.67 -0.04 -13.55
CA SER A 35 5.58 -1.00 -13.51
C SER A 35 4.69 -0.73 -12.29
N PRO A 36 3.42 -1.13 -12.34
CA PRO A 36 2.56 -1.02 -11.17
C PRO A 36 3.11 -1.75 -9.95
N LYS A 37 3.74 -2.89 -10.16
CA LYS A 37 4.35 -3.64 -9.05
C LYS A 37 5.46 -2.86 -8.40
N GLU A 38 6.30 -2.23 -9.20
CA GLU A 38 7.39 -1.42 -8.67
C GLU A 38 6.85 -0.22 -7.92
N LEU A 39 5.80 0.41 -8.45
CA LEU A 39 5.18 1.55 -7.79
C LEU A 39 4.63 1.15 -6.43
N MET A 40 4.01 -0.03 -6.32
CA MET A 40 3.52 -0.52 -5.04
C MET A 40 4.65 -0.75 -4.05
N ARG A 41 5.77 -1.33 -4.51
CA ARG A 41 6.93 -1.56 -3.64
C ARG A 41 7.53 -0.25 -3.16
N GLN A 42 7.61 0.74 -4.04
CA GLN A 42 8.11 2.05 -3.66
C GLN A 42 7.19 2.70 -2.63
N SER A 43 5.88 2.50 -2.78
CA SER A 43 4.92 3.04 -1.82
C SER A 43 5.11 2.43 -0.43
N VAL A 44 5.42 1.14 -0.37
CA VAL A 44 5.70 0.48 0.92
C VAL A 44 6.84 1.20 1.62
N GLN A 45 7.91 1.49 0.90
CA GLN A 45 9.08 2.15 1.48
C GLN A 45 8.76 3.58 1.87
N LEU A 46 8.02 4.29 1.04
CA LEU A 46 7.67 5.67 1.29
C LEU A 46 6.85 5.81 2.58
N TYR A 47 5.81 5.01 2.71
CA TYR A 47 4.94 5.07 3.89
C TYR A 47 5.61 4.53 5.15
N ALA A 48 6.71 3.80 4.99
CA ALA A 48 7.48 3.32 6.13
C ALA A 48 8.52 4.33 6.60
N ASP A 49 8.79 5.36 5.81
CA ASP A 49 9.80 6.37 6.13
C ASP A 49 9.27 7.32 7.20
N PRO A 50 9.94 7.43 8.36
CA PRO A 50 9.47 8.31 9.44
C PRO A 50 9.26 9.76 9.01
N GLY A 51 10.07 10.27 8.10
CA GLY A 51 9.93 11.63 7.60
C GLY A 51 8.64 11.83 6.83
N TYR A 52 8.22 10.80 6.11
CA TYR A 52 7.01 10.89 5.29
C TYR A 52 5.77 10.51 6.09
N TYR A 53 5.80 9.42 6.86
CA TYR A 53 4.57 9.01 7.52
C TYR A 53 4.17 9.98 8.63
N GLY A 54 5.14 10.71 9.18
CA GLY A 54 4.80 11.75 10.15
C GLY A 54 3.91 12.82 9.51
N PHE A 55 4.26 13.23 8.30
CA PHE A 55 3.47 14.19 7.54
C PHE A 55 2.12 13.59 7.16
N PHE A 56 2.13 12.35 6.69
CA PHE A 56 0.93 11.65 6.25
C PHE A 56 -0.06 11.47 7.41
N ASP A 57 0.45 11.04 8.57
CA ASP A 57 -0.39 10.86 9.75
C ASP A 57 -1.08 12.16 10.14
N LYS A 58 -0.33 13.26 10.04
CA LYS A 58 -0.88 14.56 10.37
C LYS A 58 -1.96 14.96 9.37
N ALA A 59 -1.70 14.72 8.09
CA ALA A 59 -2.64 15.09 7.04
C ALA A 59 -3.93 14.27 7.09
N THR A 60 -3.84 13.01 7.53
CA THR A 60 -5.01 12.13 7.61
C THR A 60 -5.64 12.12 8.99
N HIS A 61 -5.07 12.86 9.93
CA HIS A 61 -5.55 12.94 11.31
C HIS A 61 -5.53 11.59 12.02
N GLY A 62 -4.64 10.70 11.59
CA GLY A 62 -4.57 9.37 12.15
C GLY A 62 -3.15 8.98 12.50
N LYS A 63 -2.81 9.00 13.78
CA LYS A 63 -1.51 8.55 14.23
C LYS A 63 -1.32 7.08 13.85
N GLY A 64 -0.23 6.78 13.21
CA GLY A 64 0.05 5.41 12.77
C GLY A 64 -0.54 5.07 11.41
N ALA A 65 -1.21 6.03 10.74
CA ALA A 65 -1.82 5.77 9.44
C ALA A 65 -0.78 5.37 8.40
N GLY A 66 0.37 6.03 8.39
CA GLY A 66 1.43 5.70 7.43
C GLY A 66 1.92 4.28 7.59
N LYS A 67 2.17 3.88 8.83
CA LYS A 67 2.62 2.51 9.10
C LYS A 67 1.57 1.49 8.71
N TYR A 68 0.31 1.82 8.94
CA TYR A 68 -0.80 0.95 8.59
C TYR A 68 -0.87 0.75 7.07
N VAL A 69 -0.79 1.84 6.32
CA VAL A 69 -0.82 1.77 4.86
C VAL A 69 0.39 1.00 4.33
N SER A 70 1.56 1.26 4.90
CA SER A 70 2.76 0.52 4.49
C SER A 70 2.59 -0.97 4.72
N ALA A 71 2.05 -1.36 5.87
CA ALA A 71 1.83 -2.77 6.19
C ALA A 71 0.81 -3.39 5.22
N ALA A 72 -0.24 -2.65 4.87
CA ALA A 72 -1.25 -3.16 3.95
C ALA A 72 -0.66 -3.36 2.56
N PHE A 73 0.11 -2.40 2.08
CA PHE A 73 0.76 -2.50 0.77
C PHE A 73 1.80 -3.62 0.76
N ARG A 74 2.56 -3.73 1.85
CA ARG A 74 3.57 -4.79 1.94
C ARG A 74 2.93 -6.16 1.86
N HIS A 75 1.82 -6.34 2.55
CA HIS A 75 1.11 -7.62 2.50
C HIS A 75 0.66 -7.93 1.08
N TYR A 76 0.14 -6.94 0.39
CA TYR A 76 -0.30 -7.12 -0.99
C TYR A 76 0.88 -7.48 -1.89
N CYS A 77 2.02 -6.84 -1.68
CA CYS A 77 3.20 -7.08 -2.50
C CYS A 77 3.76 -8.50 -2.33
N LYS A 78 3.44 -9.17 -1.25
CA LYS A 78 3.86 -10.55 -1.07
C LYS A 78 3.33 -11.44 -2.18
N ASN A 79 2.20 -11.09 -2.76
CA ASN A 79 1.63 -11.85 -3.87
C ASN A 79 2.50 -11.77 -5.12
N PHE A 80 3.25 -10.68 -5.27
CA PHE A 80 4.15 -10.51 -6.40
C PHE A 80 5.40 -11.39 -6.26
N ASP A 81 5.82 -11.57 -5.02
CA ASP A 81 7.08 -12.25 -4.73
C ASP A 81 6.89 -13.75 -4.53
N THR A 82 5.67 -14.19 -4.45
CA THR A 82 5.37 -15.61 -4.30
C THR A 82 5.58 -16.30 -5.63
N PRO A 83 6.41 -17.35 -5.67
CA PRO A 83 6.61 -18.07 -6.92
C PRO A 83 5.31 -18.63 -7.46
N GLU A 84 5.20 -18.67 -8.78
CA GLU A 84 4.06 -19.28 -9.42
C GLU A 84 3.91 -20.71 -8.98
N GLN A 85 2.71 -21.07 -8.60
CA GLN A 85 2.42 -22.46 -8.27
C GLN A 85 2.05 -23.17 -9.55
N THR A 86 2.95 -23.94 -10.02
CA THR A 86 2.76 -24.65 -11.28
C THR A 86 2.58 -26.11 -11.07
#